data_1dff7458fc4c841e4ebd3aaa06a73351
#
_entry.id   1dff7458fc4c841e4ebd3aaa06a73351
#
_cell.length_a   1.000
_cell.length_b   1.000
_cell.length_c   1.000
_cell.angle_alpha   90.00
_cell.angle_beta   90.00
_cell.angle_gamma   90.00
#
_symmetry.space_group_name_H-M   'P 1'
#
loop_
_entity.id
_entity.type
_entity.pdbx_description
1 polymer ?
#
loop_
_entity_poly.entity_id
_entity_poly.type
_entity_poly.pdbx_seq_one_letter_code
_entity_poly.pdbx_strand_id
1 'polypeptide(L)'
;MKVALLVESLTGNTWKAAELIAGNLQQEGWTITGLNPVKKPDHLALQAADLIVVGTWVHGAFIIGQSPWGIGNINALPAITGKQAATFCTFALNPGKTLGVMEKSVVRLGADVIGGMALHRAKIEAHSEEFAARLMSALAVA
;
A
#
# COMPACT_ATOMS: atom_id res chain seq x y z
N MET A 1 0.52 -7.10 -15.70
CA MET A 1 0.77 -6.03 -14.73
C MET A 1 1.82 -6.50 -13.72
N LYS A 2 2.84 -5.70 -13.53
CA LYS A 2 3.90 -5.96 -12.55
C LYS A 2 3.75 -5.04 -11.36
N VAL A 3 3.78 -5.60 -10.14
CA VAL A 3 3.49 -4.89 -8.90
C VAL A 3 4.62 -5.07 -7.89
N ALA A 4 5.05 -3.98 -7.28
CA ALA A 4 5.90 -4.00 -6.11
C ALA A 4 5.10 -3.48 -4.91
N LEU A 5 5.23 -4.14 -3.76
CA LEU A 5 4.60 -3.70 -2.53
C LEU A 5 5.68 -3.26 -1.53
N LEU A 6 5.43 -2.13 -0.90
CA LEU A 6 6.25 -1.58 0.17
C LEU A 6 5.40 -1.43 1.41
N VAL A 7 5.83 -2.02 2.51
CA VAL A 7 5.02 -2.14 3.72
C VAL A 7 5.77 -1.64 4.94
N GLU A 8 5.15 -0.74 5.68
CA GLU A 8 5.61 -0.31 7.00
C GLU A 8 4.75 -1.02 8.04
N SER A 9 5.33 -1.95 8.80
CA SER A 9 4.57 -2.75 9.77
C SER A 9 5.37 -3.05 11.03
N LEU A 10 4.75 -2.81 12.20
CA LEU A 10 5.28 -3.22 13.50
C LEU A 10 4.58 -4.48 14.01
N THR A 11 3.37 -4.73 13.54
CA THR A 11 2.61 -5.93 13.92
C THR A 11 2.52 -6.87 12.74
N GLY A 12 2.02 -7.96 12.72
CA GLY A 12 1.86 -8.82 11.56
C GLY A 12 0.68 -8.47 10.65
N ASN A 13 -0.24 -7.60 11.10
CA ASN A 13 -1.49 -7.34 10.38
C ASN A 13 -1.31 -6.70 9.02
N THR A 14 -0.50 -5.65 8.94
CA THR A 14 -0.25 -4.93 7.68
C THR A 14 0.55 -5.79 6.71
N TRP A 15 1.53 -6.51 7.24
CA TRP A 15 2.32 -7.46 6.44
C TRP A 15 1.44 -8.59 5.90
N LYS A 16 0.58 -9.16 6.76
CA LYS A 16 -0.39 -10.18 6.35
C LYS A 16 -1.31 -9.67 5.25
N ALA A 17 -1.80 -8.44 5.38
CA ALA A 17 -2.62 -7.82 4.35
C ALA A 17 -1.87 -7.73 3.02
N ALA A 18 -0.60 -7.30 3.04
CA ALA A 18 0.22 -7.21 1.84
C ALA A 18 0.42 -8.57 1.19
N GLU A 19 0.67 -9.61 1.96
CA GLU A 19 0.81 -10.97 1.45
C GLU A 19 -0.49 -11.47 0.80
N LEU A 20 -1.64 -11.19 1.41
CA LEU A 20 -2.95 -11.54 0.87
C LEU A 20 -3.25 -10.78 -0.42
N ILE A 21 -2.97 -9.49 -0.45
CA ILE A 21 -3.14 -8.66 -1.65
C ILE A 21 -2.27 -9.23 -2.79
N ALA A 22 -0.99 -9.47 -2.51
CA ALA A 22 -0.07 -10.04 -3.49
C ALA A 22 -0.55 -11.39 -4.01
N GLY A 23 -1.00 -12.27 -3.12
CA GLY A 23 -1.51 -13.59 -3.48
C GLY A 23 -2.75 -13.51 -4.37
N ASN A 24 -3.69 -12.63 -4.05
CA ASN A 24 -4.89 -12.42 -4.86
C ASN A 24 -4.53 -11.89 -6.27
N LEU A 25 -3.59 -10.96 -6.36
CA LEU A 25 -3.14 -10.44 -7.64
C LEU A 25 -2.43 -11.52 -8.48
N GLN A 26 -1.60 -12.34 -7.84
CA GLN A 26 -0.91 -13.45 -8.51
C GLN A 26 -1.88 -14.47 -9.09
N GLN A 27 -2.95 -14.78 -8.37
CA GLN A 27 -3.98 -15.72 -8.84
C GLN A 27 -4.62 -15.22 -10.14
N GLU A 28 -4.66 -13.92 -10.35
CA GLU A 28 -5.23 -13.31 -11.55
C GLU A 28 -4.17 -13.03 -12.63
N GLY A 29 -2.98 -13.61 -12.48
CA GLY A 29 -1.93 -13.53 -13.50
C GLY A 29 -1.01 -12.31 -13.37
N TRP A 30 -1.14 -11.50 -12.35
CA TRP A 30 -0.22 -10.38 -12.11
C TRP A 30 1.10 -10.89 -11.55
N THR A 31 2.18 -10.21 -11.85
CA THR A 31 3.53 -10.55 -11.37
C THR A 31 3.91 -9.64 -10.21
N ILE A 32 4.30 -10.24 -9.09
CA ILE A 32 4.83 -9.49 -7.95
C ILE A 32 6.35 -9.39 -8.11
N THR A 33 6.84 -8.18 -8.33
CA THR A 33 8.28 -7.94 -8.50
C THR A 33 9.01 -7.87 -7.16
N GLY A 34 8.30 -7.50 -6.10
CA GLY A 34 8.85 -7.48 -4.75
C GLY A 34 7.81 -7.20 -3.69
N LEU A 35 8.07 -7.66 -2.49
CA LEU A 35 7.31 -7.35 -1.27
C LEU A 35 8.34 -7.07 -0.20
N ASN A 36 8.57 -5.80 0.11
CA ASN A 36 9.69 -5.37 0.93
C ASN A 36 9.24 -4.37 1.99
N PRO A 37 9.96 -4.30 3.12
CA PRO A 37 9.76 -3.23 4.08
C PRO A 37 10.07 -1.86 3.45
N VAL A 38 9.31 -0.84 3.84
CA VAL A 38 9.57 0.53 3.39
C VAL A 38 11.01 0.97 3.69
N LYS A 39 11.55 0.53 4.83
CA LYS A 39 12.92 0.85 5.24
C LYS A 39 14.00 0.19 4.38
N LYS A 40 13.66 -0.86 3.65
CA LYS A 40 14.59 -1.61 2.80
C LYS A 40 13.95 -1.87 1.44
N PRO A 41 13.71 -0.82 0.65
CA PRO A 41 13.12 -0.99 -0.67
C PRO A 41 14.09 -1.71 -1.60
N ASP A 42 13.57 -2.56 -2.45
CA ASP A 42 14.34 -3.18 -3.52
C ASP A 42 14.21 -2.31 -4.77
N HIS A 43 15.26 -1.61 -5.13
CA HIS A 43 15.26 -0.68 -6.25
C HIS A 43 14.97 -1.37 -7.59
N LEU A 44 15.45 -2.59 -7.78
CA LEU A 44 15.16 -3.33 -9.02
C LEU A 44 13.70 -3.73 -9.11
N ALA A 45 13.11 -4.13 -7.98
CA ALA A 45 11.69 -4.46 -7.91
C ALA A 45 10.82 -3.23 -8.23
N LEU A 46 11.17 -2.08 -7.68
CA LEU A 46 10.46 -0.81 -7.96
C LEU A 46 10.59 -0.41 -9.41
N GLN A 47 11.78 -0.53 -9.98
CA GLN A 47 12.04 -0.17 -11.38
C GLN A 47 11.25 -1.07 -12.33
N ALA A 48 11.14 -2.35 -12.04
CA ALA A 48 10.43 -3.32 -12.87
C ALA A 48 8.90 -3.19 -12.78
N ALA A 49 8.39 -2.58 -11.70
CA ALA A 49 6.96 -2.51 -11.46
C ALA A 49 6.26 -1.47 -12.31
N ASP A 50 5.02 -1.77 -12.70
CA ASP A 50 4.08 -0.82 -13.31
C ASP A 50 3.25 -0.11 -12.25
N LEU A 51 2.95 -0.82 -11.15
CA LEU A 51 2.19 -0.35 -10.01
C LEU A 51 2.99 -0.54 -8.73
N ILE A 52 3.01 0.48 -7.90
CA ILE A 52 3.63 0.40 -6.57
C ILE A 52 2.54 0.55 -5.52
N VAL A 53 2.42 -0.43 -4.64
CA VAL A 53 1.45 -0.42 -3.54
C VAL A 53 2.20 -0.14 -2.25
N VAL A 54 1.79 0.90 -1.54
CA VAL A 54 2.40 1.30 -0.26
C VAL A 54 1.40 1.09 0.85
N GLY A 55 1.78 0.34 1.87
CA GLY A 55 0.91 0.03 3.00
C GLY A 55 1.54 0.34 4.34
N THR A 56 0.72 0.80 5.28
CA THR A 56 1.10 1.00 6.67
C THR A 56 -0.09 0.73 7.58
N TRP A 57 0.09 0.92 8.87
CA TRP A 57 -0.99 0.81 9.85
C TRP A 57 -1.29 2.17 10.47
N VAL A 58 -2.51 2.34 10.94
CA VAL A 58 -2.95 3.58 11.55
C VAL A 58 -2.39 3.69 12.96
N HIS A 59 -1.68 4.79 13.24
CA HIS A 59 -1.10 5.12 14.52
C HIS A 59 -1.83 6.32 15.13
N GLY A 60 -1.98 6.31 16.45
CA GLY A 60 -2.61 7.40 17.20
C GLY A 60 -3.89 6.98 17.89
N ALA A 61 -4.26 7.76 18.92
CA ALA A 61 -5.51 7.61 19.64
C ALA A 61 -6.53 8.63 19.12
N PHE A 62 -7.81 8.39 19.40
CA PHE A 62 -8.85 9.30 18.90
C PHE A 62 -8.76 10.71 19.50
N ILE A 63 -8.04 10.92 20.60
CA ILE A 63 -7.85 12.26 21.18
C ILE A 63 -6.85 13.08 20.37
N ILE A 64 -5.80 12.43 19.85
CA ILE A 64 -4.74 13.08 19.08
C ILE A 64 -4.83 12.81 17.59
N GLY A 65 -5.86 12.09 17.16
CA GLY A 65 -6.09 11.75 15.78
C GLY A 65 -5.25 10.57 15.28
N GLN A 66 -5.69 9.98 14.21
CA GLN A 66 -5.00 8.87 13.55
C GLN A 66 -4.08 9.39 12.46
N SER A 67 -2.93 8.74 12.32
CA SER A 67 -1.95 9.05 11.29
C SER A 67 -1.24 7.78 10.82
N PRO A 68 -0.63 7.77 9.62
CA PRO A 68 0.11 6.61 9.17
C PRO A 68 1.37 6.42 9.99
N TRP A 69 1.61 5.18 10.43
CA TRP A 69 2.87 4.83 11.08
C TRP A 69 4.00 4.90 10.06
N GLY A 70 5.13 5.42 10.49
CA GLY A 70 6.32 5.43 9.65
C GLY A 70 6.26 6.36 8.44
N ILE A 71 5.43 7.39 8.47
CA ILE A 71 5.30 8.31 7.33
C ILE A 71 6.65 8.92 6.92
N GLY A 72 7.56 9.14 7.87
CA GLY A 72 8.90 9.61 7.57
C GLY A 72 9.69 8.64 6.70
N ASN A 73 9.52 7.35 6.91
CA ASN A 73 10.15 6.32 6.07
C ASN A 73 9.54 6.29 4.67
N ILE A 74 8.24 6.49 4.56
CA ILE A 74 7.56 6.59 3.26
C ILE A 74 8.06 7.83 2.52
N ASN A 75 8.16 8.97 3.20
CA ASN A 75 8.69 10.20 2.60
C ASN A 75 10.15 10.06 2.14
N ALA A 76 10.90 9.17 2.76
CA ALA A 76 12.31 8.94 2.42
C ALA A 76 12.51 7.90 1.30
N LEU A 77 11.45 7.32 0.75
CA LEU A 77 11.55 6.40 -0.37
C LEU A 77 12.17 7.07 -1.60
N PRO A 78 12.83 6.29 -2.46
CA PRO A 78 13.34 6.84 -3.73
C PRO A 78 12.20 7.33 -4.61
N ALA A 79 12.52 8.26 -5.52
CA ALA A 79 11.53 8.77 -6.46
C ALA A 79 10.97 7.64 -7.33
N ILE A 80 9.67 7.66 -7.54
CA ILE A 80 8.95 6.67 -8.37
C ILE A 80 8.18 7.39 -9.47
N THR A 81 8.84 8.35 -10.08
CA THR A 81 8.26 9.22 -11.11
C THR A 81 7.72 8.41 -12.29
N GLY A 82 6.51 8.74 -12.70
CA GLY A 82 5.85 8.09 -13.83
C GLY A 82 5.21 6.74 -13.53
N LYS A 83 5.35 6.24 -12.32
CA LYS A 83 4.70 4.99 -11.90
C LYS A 83 3.30 5.26 -11.39
N GLN A 84 2.40 4.31 -11.60
CA GLN A 84 1.12 4.31 -10.89
C GLN A 84 1.32 3.80 -9.48
N ALA A 85 0.55 4.29 -8.55
CA ALA A 85 0.64 3.85 -7.16
C ALA A 85 -0.75 3.75 -6.52
N ALA A 86 -0.84 2.90 -5.51
CA ALA A 86 -2.00 2.79 -4.65
C ALA A 86 -1.55 2.67 -3.21
N THR A 87 -2.40 3.06 -2.29
CA THR A 87 -2.09 3.02 -0.86
C THR A 87 -3.11 2.19 -0.11
N PHE A 88 -2.68 1.55 0.97
CA PHE A 88 -3.59 0.95 1.92
C PHE A 88 -3.11 1.19 3.35
N CYS A 89 -4.04 1.16 4.29
CA CYS A 89 -3.68 1.14 5.70
C CYS A 89 -4.53 0.11 6.42
N THR A 90 -3.99 -0.43 7.52
CA THR A 90 -4.75 -1.29 8.42
C THR A 90 -5.12 -0.51 9.67
N PHE A 91 -6.31 -0.72 10.19
CA PHE A 91 -6.79 0.02 11.36
C PHE A 91 -7.63 -0.86 12.28
N ALA A 92 -7.78 -0.41 13.53
CA ALA A 92 -8.60 -1.09 14.54
C ALA A 92 -9.94 -0.38 14.77
N LEU A 93 -9.90 0.92 14.98
CA LEU A 93 -11.08 1.71 15.34
C LEU A 93 -11.53 2.62 14.20
N ASN A 94 -10.63 3.43 13.68
CA ASN A 94 -10.93 4.44 12.69
C ASN A 94 -9.66 4.77 11.90
N PRO A 95 -9.70 4.77 10.57
CA PRO A 95 -8.52 5.13 9.77
C PRO A 95 -8.20 6.63 9.82
N GLY A 96 -9.15 7.50 10.21
CA GLY A 96 -8.95 8.94 10.19
C GLY A 96 -8.55 9.45 8.80
N LYS A 97 -7.58 10.35 8.76
CA LYS A 97 -7.07 10.95 7.53
C LYS A 97 -5.82 10.24 6.98
N THR A 98 -5.55 9.02 7.45
CA THR A 98 -4.31 8.29 7.13
C THR A 98 -4.09 8.12 5.62
N LEU A 99 -5.12 7.69 4.89
CA LEU A 99 -4.99 7.51 3.43
C LEU A 99 -4.65 8.81 2.72
N GLY A 100 -5.29 9.93 3.12
CA GLY A 100 -4.99 11.24 2.52
C GLY A 100 -3.55 11.69 2.74
N VAL A 101 -3.01 11.45 3.94
CA VAL A 101 -1.62 11.76 4.26
C VAL A 101 -0.67 10.90 3.44
N MET A 102 -0.94 9.60 3.33
CA MET A 102 -0.13 8.67 2.53
C MET A 102 -0.15 9.08 1.06
N GLU A 103 -1.32 9.40 0.53
CA GLU A 103 -1.46 9.81 -0.87
C GLU A 103 -0.58 11.02 -1.18
N LYS A 104 -0.62 12.04 -0.33
CA LYS A 104 0.23 13.23 -0.50
C LYS A 104 1.71 12.88 -0.53
N SER A 105 2.14 11.98 0.34
CA SER A 105 3.54 11.53 0.40
C SER A 105 3.95 10.82 -0.89
N VAL A 106 3.10 9.92 -1.38
CA VAL A 106 3.39 9.14 -2.58
C VAL A 106 3.35 10.02 -3.84
N VAL A 107 2.44 10.99 -3.90
CA VAL A 107 2.40 11.99 -4.98
C VAL A 107 3.71 12.80 -5.01
N ARG A 108 4.24 13.17 -3.86
CA ARG A 108 5.54 13.89 -3.80
C ARG A 108 6.70 13.06 -4.35
N LEU A 109 6.60 11.75 -4.30
CA LEU A 109 7.61 10.85 -4.88
C LEU A 109 7.49 10.76 -6.42
N GLY A 110 6.50 11.41 -7.01
CA GLY A 110 6.32 11.50 -8.46
C GLY A 110 5.35 10.49 -9.05
N ALA A 111 4.67 9.71 -8.23
CA ALA A 111 3.72 8.71 -8.71
C ALA A 111 2.36 9.30 -9.03
N ASP A 112 1.65 8.62 -9.93
CA ASP A 112 0.24 8.83 -10.18
C ASP A 112 -0.56 7.90 -9.26
N VAL A 113 -1.17 8.45 -8.23
CA VAL A 113 -1.93 7.65 -7.24
C VAL A 113 -3.34 7.39 -7.77
N ILE A 114 -3.63 6.12 -7.99
CA ILE A 114 -4.93 5.69 -8.55
C ILE A 114 -6.01 5.47 -7.48
N GLY A 115 -5.63 5.41 -6.22
CA GLY A 115 -6.55 5.25 -5.12
C GLY A 115 -5.93 4.60 -3.89
N GLY A 116 -6.77 4.34 -2.92
CA GLY A 116 -6.37 3.68 -1.67
C GLY A 116 -7.57 3.07 -0.96
N MET A 117 -7.28 2.22 0.01
CA MET A 117 -8.33 1.59 0.81
C MET A 117 -7.83 1.37 2.24
N ALA A 118 -8.73 1.61 3.20
CA ALA A 118 -8.50 1.27 4.61
C ALA A 118 -9.03 -0.14 4.87
N LEU A 119 -8.18 -0.98 5.48
CA LEU A 119 -8.50 -2.38 5.76
C LEU A 119 -8.67 -2.56 7.27
N HIS A 120 -9.86 -2.99 7.71
CA HIS A 120 -10.08 -3.26 9.13
C HIS A 120 -9.33 -4.52 9.52
N ARG A 121 -8.52 -4.45 10.60
CA ARG A 121 -7.68 -5.57 11.02
C ARG A 121 -8.47 -6.82 11.39
N ALA A 122 -9.75 -6.69 11.79
CA ALA A 122 -10.63 -7.82 12.08
C ALA A 122 -11.19 -8.48 10.81
N LYS A 123 -11.01 -7.85 9.64
CA LYS A 123 -11.52 -8.33 8.35
C LYS A 123 -10.41 -8.32 7.28
N ILE A 124 -9.19 -8.61 7.69
CA ILE A 124 -8.01 -8.52 6.82
C ILE A 124 -8.18 -9.35 5.53
N GLU A 125 -8.68 -10.56 5.64
CA GLU A 125 -8.81 -11.44 4.47
C GLU A 125 -9.81 -10.87 3.46
N ALA A 126 -11.03 -10.52 3.92
CA ALA A 126 -12.07 -9.98 3.06
C ALA A 126 -11.69 -8.63 2.46
N HIS A 127 -11.12 -7.74 3.27
CA HIS A 127 -10.74 -6.41 2.81
C HIS A 127 -9.52 -6.43 1.88
N SER A 128 -8.57 -7.33 2.11
CA SER A 128 -7.42 -7.50 1.21
C SER A 128 -7.85 -8.02 -0.16
N GLU A 129 -8.79 -8.96 -0.18
CA GLU A 129 -9.39 -9.46 -1.41
C GLU A 129 -10.13 -8.34 -2.16
N GLU A 130 -10.91 -7.55 -1.44
CA GLU A 130 -11.63 -6.41 -2.02
C GLU A 130 -10.67 -5.37 -2.60
N PHE A 131 -9.59 -5.05 -1.88
CA PHE A 131 -8.59 -4.09 -2.38
C PHE A 131 -7.92 -4.60 -3.65
N ALA A 132 -7.52 -5.87 -3.68
CA ALA A 132 -6.96 -6.48 -4.88
C ALA A 132 -7.95 -6.42 -6.06
N ALA A 133 -9.23 -6.72 -5.81
CA ALA A 133 -10.27 -6.64 -6.83
C ALA A 133 -10.45 -5.22 -7.37
N ARG A 134 -10.39 -4.23 -6.49
CA ARG A 134 -10.46 -2.81 -6.90
C ARG A 134 -9.27 -2.39 -7.75
N LEU A 135 -8.06 -2.84 -7.39
CA LEU A 135 -6.86 -2.57 -8.18
C LEU A 135 -6.98 -3.17 -9.59
N MET A 136 -7.39 -4.42 -9.66
CA MET A 136 -7.59 -5.10 -10.94
C MET A 136 -8.65 -4.41 -11.79
N SER A 137 -9.75 -4.00 -11.19
CA SER A 137 -10.82 -3.28 -11.88
C SER A 137 -10.36 -1.92 -12.40
N ALA A 138 -9.60 -1.17 -11.60
CA ALA A 138 -9.09 0.14 -11.98
C ALA A 138 -8.08 0.09 -13.11
N LEU A 139 -7.30 -0.99 -13.21
CA LEU A 139 -6.19 -1.15 -14.15
C LEU A 139 -6.48 -2.17 -15.25
N ALA A 140 -7.68 -2.70 -15.32
CA ALA A 140 -8.08 -3.68 -16.34
C ALA A 140 -8.34 -3.05 -17.70
N VAL A 141 -8.46 -1.74 -17.78
CA VAL A 141 -8.72 -1.03 -19.03
C VAL A 141 -7.42 -0.94 -19.81
N ALA A 142 -7.38 -1.62 -20.90
CA ALA A 142 -6.23 -1.58 -21.80
C ALA A 142 -6.11 -0.24 -22.52
#